data_a372fcdb27146d57d44d572b10cd9ae0
#
_entry.id   a372fcdb27146d57d44d572b10cd9ae0
#
_cell.length_a   1.000
_cell.length_b   1.000
_cell.length_c   1.000
_cell.angle_alpha   90.00
_cell.angle_beta   90.00
_cell.angle_gamma   90.00
#
_symmetry.space_group_name_H-M   'P 1'
#
loop_
_entity.id
_entity.type
_entity.pdbx_description
1 polymer ?
#
loop_
_entity_poly.entity_id
_entity_poly.type
_entity_poly.pdbx_seq_one_letter_code
_entity_poly.pdbx_strand_id
1 'polypeptide(L)'
;ERIQVVHDEALTPQAIAVQEAAENGGITLEGKLIDGSEFTVRALDFRRLEFGNKPTGTPNASVTFNTSAQPIFHKNFDLVASSFKDYLEKGYSLYICSDSMKQTDRIKAIFEDRGDQINFTPVERTIHEGFVDNTLRLCIFTDHQLFDRFHKYNLKSDKARSGKVALSLKELNQFTPGDYVVHTDHGI
;
A
#
# COMPACT_ATOMS: atom_id res chain seq x y z
N GLU A 1 -10.92 -22.40 6.77
CA GLU A 1 -9.85 -23.35 7.20
C GLU A 1 -8.71 -22.64 7.95
N ARG A 2 -8.03 -21.64 7.32
CA ARG A 2 -6.89 -20.97 7.95
C ARG A 2 -7.22 -20.26 9.27
N ILE A 3 -8.40 -19.64 9.37
CA ILE A 3 -8.86 -18.97 10.60
C ILE A 3 -9.06 -20.01 11.71
N GLN A 4 -9.60 -21.18 11.40
CA GLN A 4 -9.79 -22.24 12.38
C GLN A 4 -8.45 -22.79 12.89
N VAL A 5 -7.47 -22.98 12.00
CA VAL A 5 -6.12 -23.43 12.40
C VAL A 5 -5.49 -22.43 13.36
N VAL A 6 -5.53 -21.13 13.05
CA VAL A 6 -4.97 -20.09 13.94
C VAL A 6 -5.71 -20.02 15.27
N HIS A 7 -7.04 -20.20 15.27
CA HIS A 7 -7.83 -20.26 16.48
C HIS A 7 -7.40 -21.46 17.37
N ASP A 8 -7.27 -22.65 16.77
CA ASP A 8 -6.90 -23.86 17.50
C ASP A 8 -5.47 -23.77 18.05
N GLU A 9 -4.54 -23.18 17.31
CA GLU A 9 -3.19 -22.91 17.77
C GLU A 9 -3.13 -21.89 18.94
N ALA A 10 -4.07 -20.95 19.00
CA ALA A 10 -4.12 -19.92 20.04
C ALA A 10 -4.84 -20.37 21.32
N LEU A 11 -5.64 -21.44 21.29
CA LEU A 11 -6.41 -21.89 22.44
C LEU A 11 -5.53 -22.31 23.62
N THR A 12 -4.46 -23.04 23.37
CA THR A 12 -3.56 -23.53 24.44
C THR A 12 -2.83 -22.39 25.16
N PRO A 13 -2.16 -21.44 24.47
CA PRO A 13 -1.57 -20.29 25.11
C PRO A 13 -2.57 -19.44 25.88
N GLN A 14 -3.80 -19.25 25.35
CA GLN A 14 -4.84 -18.51 26.05
C GLN A 14 -5.30 -19.20 27.32
N ALA A 15 -5.49 -20.50 27.27
CA ALA A 15 -5.88 -21.27 28.46
C ALA A 15 -4.81 -21.19 29.56
N ILE A 16 -3.54 -21.28 29.21
CA ILE A 16 -2.42 -21.11 30.14
C ILE A 16 -2.41 -19.69 30.72
N ALA A 17 -2.55 -18.66 29.91
CA ALA A 17 -2.55 -17.27 30.37
C ALA A 17 -3.72 -16.97 31.33
N VAL A 18 -4.90 -17.54 31.08
CA VAL A 18 -6.08 -17.42 31.97
C VAL A 18 -5.83 -18.11 33.31
N GLN A 19 -5.22 -19.28 33.29
CA GLN A 19 -4.90 -20.01 34.51
C GLN A 19 -3.84 -19.28 35.34
N GLU A 20 -2.76 -18.81 34.73
CA GLU A 20 -1.72 -18.02 35.40
C GLU A 20 -2.27 -16.69 35.97
N ALA A 21 -3.18 -16.03 35.28
CA ALA A 21 -3.82 -14.81 35.75
C ALA A 21 -4.72 -15.09 36.96
N ALA A 22 -5.44 -16.20 36.97
CA ALA A 22 -6.29 -16.63 38.09
C ALA A 22 -5.45 -16.98 39.34
N GLU A 23 -4.32 -17.65 39.17
CA GLU A 23 -3.40 -18.02 40.25
C GLU A 23 -2.70 -16.80 40.87
N ASN A 24 -2.40 -15.80 40.08
CA ASN A 24 -1.69 -14.60 40.53
C ASN A 24 -2.61 -13.43 40.92
N GLY A 25 -3.93 -13.63 40.98
CA GLY A 25 -4.89 -12.59 41.32
C GLY A 25 -4.96 -11.44 40.30
N GLY A 26 -4.55 -11.70 39.09
CA GLY A 26 -4.55 -10.73 37.97
C GLY A 26 -5.92 -10.54 37.35
N ILE A 27 -6.03 -9.52 36.47
CA ILE A 27 -7.25 -9.25 35.71
C ILE A 27 -7.41 -10.36 34.66
N THR A 28 -8.52 -11.10 34.73
CA THR A 28 -8.89 -12.06 33.71
C THR A 28 -9.10 -11.33 32.38
N LEU A 29 -8.33 -11.67 31.36
CA LEU A 29 -8.58 -11.18 30.00
C LEU A 29 -9.86 -11.85 29.50
N GLU A 30 -10.98 -11.12 29.53
CA GLU A 30 -12.26 -11.55 28.93
C GLU A 30 -12.21 -11.51 27.38
N GLY A 31 -11.10 -11.90 26.80
CA GLY A 31 -10.95 -12.01 25.36
C GLY A 31 -11.46 -13.37 24.88
N LYS A 32 -12.66 -13.40 24.31
CA LYS A 32 -13.18 -14.61 23.69
C LYS A 32 -12.59 -14.76 22.28
N LEU A 33 -11.87 -15.84 22.04
CA LEU A 33 -11.47 -16.25 20.69
C LEU A 33 -12.72 -16.65 19.88
N ILE A 34 -12.76 -16.21 18.65
CA ILE A 34 -13.83 -16.53 17.69
C ILE A 34 -13.34 -17.66 16.79
N ASP A 35 -14.07 -18.76 16.74
CA ASP A 35 -13.78 -19.84 15.81
C ASP A 35 -14.15 -19.48 14.35
N GLY A 36 -13.71 -20.32 13.39
CA GLY A 36 -13.94 -20.06 11.96
C GLY A 36 -15.40 -20.06 11.57
N SER A 37 -16.26 -20.82 12.25
CA SER A 37 -17.70 -20.87 11.98
C SER A 37 -18.40 -19.62 12.51
N GLU A 38 -18.11 -19.21 13.72
CA GLU A 38 -18.62 -17.96 14.31
C GLU A 38 -18.17 -16.73 13.52
N PHE A 39 -16.89 -16.69 13.09
CA PHE A 39 -16.39 -15.63 12.20
C PHE A 39 -17.20 -15.56 10.91
N THR A 40 -17.43 -16.70 10.27
CA THR A 40 -18.18 -16.75 8.99
C THR A 40 -19.59 -16.23 9.14
N VAL A 41 -20.29 -16.62 10.22
CA VAL A 41 -21.65 -16.15 10.49
C VAL A 41 -21.67 -14.63 10.74
N ARG A 42 -20.78 -14.14 11.60
CA ARG A 42 -20.71 -12.69 11.90
C ARG A 42 -20.27 -11.86 10.69
N ALA A 43 -19.44 -12.41 9.80
CA ALA A 43 -19.01 -11.72 8.59
C ALA A 43 -20.18 -11.48 7.60
N LEU A 44 -21.26 -12.26 7.68
CA LEU A 44 -22.45 -12.07 6.83
C LEU A 44 -23.23 -10.79 7.18
N ASP A 45 -23.09 -10.26 8.38
CA ASP A 45 -23.72 -9.01 8.81
C ASP A 45 -23.07 -7.77 8.17
N PHE A 46 -21.93 -7.93 7.54
CA PHE A 46 -21.19 -6.83 6.92
C PHE A 46 -21.32 -6.85 5.39
N ARG A 47 -21.29 -5.66 4.80
CA ARG A 47 -21.12 -5.56 3.34
C ARG A 47 -19.74 -6.07 2.97
N ARG A 48 -19.69 -7.00 2.03
CA ARG A 48 -18.46 -7.62 1.58
C ARG A 48 -18.05 -7.12 0.20
N LEU A 49 -16.78 -6.69 0.09
CA LEU A 49 -16.13 -6.39 -1.17
C LEU A 49 -15.03 -7.43 -1.39
N GLU A 50 -15.09 -8.11 -2.51
CA GLU A 50 -14.07 -9.08 -2.89
C GLU A 50 -13.26 -8.54 -4.07
N PHE A 51 -11.94 -8.65 -3.96
CA PHE A 51 -11.00 -8.30 -5.02
C PHE A 51 -10.38 -9.57 -5.58
N GLY A 52 -10.31 -9.68 -6.89
CA GLY A 52 -9.73 -10.83 -7.58
C GLY A 52 -10.61 -11.36 -8.68
N ASN A 53 -10.15 -12.42 -9.32
CA ASN A 53 -10.80 -12.98 -10.52
C ASN A 53 -11.85 -14.05 -10.22
N LYS A 54 -11.97 -14.49 -8.96
CA LYS A 54 -12.91 -15.55 -8.57
C LYS A 54 -13.63 -15.14 -7.29
N PRO A 55 -14.89 -14.70 -7.39
CA PRO A 55 -15.69 -14.42 -6.21
C PRO A 55 -16.01 -15.73 -5.46
N THR A 56 -16.14 -15.64 -4.13
CA THR A 56 -16.45 -16.79 -3.26
C THR A 56 -17.93 -17.18 -3.32
N GLY A 57 -18.76 -16.42 -4.04
CA GLY A 57 -20.19 -16.67 -4.17
C GLY A 57 -20.77 -15.89 -5.36
N THR A 58 -22.10 -15.76 -5.41
CA THR A 58 -22.76 -14.94 -6.42
C THR A 58 -22.79 -13.48 -5.96
N PRO A 59 -22.03 -12.56 -6.57
CA PRO A 59 -22.02 -11.17 -6.18
C PRO A 59 -23.32 -10.46 -6.61
N ASN A 60 -23.78 -9.50 -5.82
CA ASN A 60 -24.91 -8.63 -6.19
C ASN A 60 -24.52 -7.64 -7.31
N ALA A 61 -23.27 -7.26 -7.36
CA ALA A 61 -22.68 -6.43 -8.40
C ALA A 61 -21.24 -6.84 -8.64
N SER A 62 -20.78 -6.74 -9.88
CA SER A 62 -19.41 -7.01 -10.28
C SER A 62 -18.89 -5.86 -11.15
N VAL A 63 -17.68 -5.41 -10.86
CA VAL A 63 -16.98 -4.41 -11.65
C VAL A 63 -15.69 -5.02 -12.16
N THR A 64 -15.52 -5.00 -13.48
CA THR A 64 -14.32 -5.53 -14.13
C THR A 64 -13.46 -4.38 -14.63
N PHE A 65 -12.18 -4.40 -14.27
CA PHE A 65 -11.18 -3.43 -14.74
C PHE A 65 -10.28 -4.11 -15.78
N ASN A 66 -10.10 -3.46 -16.92
CA ASN A 66 -9.14 -3.89 -17.95
C ASN A 66 -7.87 -3.06 -17.80
N THR A 67 -7.12 -3.36 -16.75
CA THR A 67 -5.91 -2.61 -16.41
C THR A 67 -4.64 -3.43 -16.60
N SER A 68 -3.56 -2.75 -16.91
CA SER A 68 -2.21 -3.29 -16.90
C SER A 68 -1.30 -2.40 -16.02
N ALA A 69 -0.28 -3.01 -15.44
CA ALA A 69 0.70 -2.26 -14.63
C ALA A 69 1.45 -1.22 -15.47
N GLN A 70 1.92 -0.16 -14.81
CA GLN A 70 2.82 0.80 -15.44
C GLN A 70 4.07 0.08 -15.97
N PRO A 71 4.50 0.34 -17.22
CA PRO A 71 5.75 -0.20 -17.74
C PRO A 71 6.96 0.24 -16.89
N ILE A 72 7.95 -0.64 -16.78
CA ILE A 72 9.21 -0.33 -16.10
C ILE A 72 10.15 0.33 -17.11
N PHE A 73 10.61 1.53 -16.81
CA PHE A 73 11.42 2.33 -17.73
C PHE A 73 12.91 2.39 -17.36
N HIS A 74 13.31 1.92 -16.18
CA HIS A 74 14.71 1.94 -15.71
C HIS A 74 15.41 3.30 -15.85
N LYS A 75 14.71 4.39 -15.57
CA LYS A 75 15.19 5.77 -15.76
C LYS A 75 15.55 6.13 -17.20
N ASN A 76 15.18 5.31 -18.17
CA ASN A 76 15.43 5.58 -19.56
C ASN A 76 14.34 6.49 -20.16
N PHE A 77 14.63 7.78 -20.25
CA PHE A 77 13.70 8.78 -20.76
C PHE A 77 13.45 8.68 -22.28
N ASP A 78 14.29 8.02 -23.06
CA ASP A 78 14.01 7.70 -24.46
C ASP A 78 12.84 6.72 -24.54
N LEU A 79 12.89 5.69 -23.69
CA LEU A 79 11.83 4.70 -23.62
C LEU A 79 10.53 5.31 -23.06
N VAL A 80 10.61 6.19 -22.05
CA VAL A 80 9.45 6.91 -21.52
C VAL A 80 8.81 7.74 -22.62
N ALA A 81 9.60 8.55 -23.33
CA ALA A 81 9.11 9.43 -24.38
C ALA A 81 8.45 8.66 -25.53
N SER A 82 9.10 7.59 -26.01
CA SER A 82 8.53 6.72 -27.04
C SER A 82 7.20 6.11 -26.59
N SER A 83 7.15 5.55 -25.39
CA SER A 83 5.95 4.93 -24.83
C SER A 83 4.81 5.95 -24.66
N PHE A 84 5.12 7.17 -24.19
CA PHE A 84 4.13 8.21 -24.00
C PHE A 84 3.55 8.71 -25.33
N LYS A 85 4.39 8.87 -26.36
CA LYS A 85 3.94 9.19 -27.72
C LYS A 85 2.99 8.12 -28.26
N ASP A 86 3.35 6.84 -28.10
CA ASP A 86 2.51 5.71 -28.51
C ASP A 86 1.13 5.72 -27.83
N TYR A 87 1.09 6.03 -26.53
CA TYR A 87 -0.19 6.15 -25.81
C TYR A 87 -1.02 7.33 -26.29
N LEU A 88 -0.40 8.50 -26.47
CA LEU A 88 -1.07 9.70 -26.98
C LEU A 88 -1.63 9.48 -28.39
N GLU A 89 -0.86 8.85 -29.29
CA GLU A 89 -1.31 8.51 -30.66
C GLU A 89 -2.49 7.53 -30.66
N LYS A 90 -2.53 6.63 -29.68
CA LYS A 90 -3.67 5.71 -29.48
C LYS A 90 -4.85 6.36 -28.75
N GLY A 91 -4.79 7.65 -28.48
CA GLY A 91 -5.86 8.42 -27.85
C GLY A 91 -5.99 8.21 -26.34
N TYR A 92 -4.91 7.83 -25.65
CA TYR A 92 -4.88 7.78 -24.20
C TYR A 92 -4.58 9.17 -23.61
N SER A 93 -5.17 9.43 -22.44
CA SER A 93 -4.82 10.59 -21.62
C SER A 93 -3.76 10.19 -20.60
N LEU A 94 -2.70 11.01 -20.51
CA LEU A 94 -1.58 10.76 -19.60
C LEU A 94 -1.72 11.58 -18.32
N TYR A 95 -1.62 10.93 -17.18
CA TYR A 95 -1.59 11.55 -15.86
C TYR A 95 -0.31 11.12 -15.14
N ILE A 96 0.40 12.06 -14.54
CA ILE A 96 1.57 11.76 -13.71
C ILE A 96 1.29 12.19 -12.29
N CYS A 97 1.26 11.20 -11.41
CA CYS A 97 1.03 11.33 -9.98
C CYS A 97 2.36 11.56 -9.25
N SER A 98 2.41 12.59 -8.42
CA SER A 98 3.56 12.89 -7.56
C SER A 98 3.11 13.59 -6.28
N ASP A 99 3.78 13.37 -5.17
CA ASP A 99 3.57 14.13 -3.94
C ASP A 99 4.14 15.56 -4.01
N SER A 100 4.82 15.91 -5.09
CA SER A 100 5.44 17.22 -5.28
C SER A 100 5.29 17.73 -6.71
N MET A 101 4.67 18.88 -6.86
CA MET A 101 4.57 19.57 -8.14
C MET A 101 5.95 19.87 -8.75
N LYS A 102 6.97 20.12 -7.94
CA LYS A 102 8.34 20.32 -8.42
C LYS A 102 8.88 19.10 -9.18
N GLN A 103 8.43 17.89 -8.86
CA GLN A 103 8.84 16.69 -9.60
C GLN A 103 8.14 16.61 -10.96
N THR A 104 6.86 16.97 -11.02
CA THR A 104 6.14 17.01 -12.31
C THR A 104 6.67 18.11 -13.21
N ASP A 105 7.04 19.28 -12.65
CA ASP A 105 7.68 20.35 -13.41
C ASP A 105 9.04 19.92 -13.96
N ARG A 106 9.81 19.17 -13.16
CA ARG A 106 11.08 18.58 -13.61
C ARG A 106 10.87 17.60 -14.77
N ILE A 107 9.82 16.76 -14.72
CA ILE A 107 9.50 15.85 -15.82
C ILE A 107 9.16 16.63 -17.09
N LYS A 108 8.38 17.70 -16.97
CA LYS A 108 8.08 18.61 -18.11
C LYS A 108 9.36 19.19 -18.71
N ALA A 109 10.22 19.75 -17.86
CA ALA A 109 11.49 20.33 -18.30
C ALA A 109 12.37 19.30 -19.02
N ILE A 110 12.43 18.04 -18.54
CA ILE A 110 13.18 16.97 -19.22
C ILE A 110 12.64 16.74 -20.64
N PHE A 111 11.32 16.70 -20.84
CA PHE A 111 10.74 16.50 -22.16
C PHE A 111 10.97 17.73 -23.06
N GLU A 112 10.86 18.95 -22.51
CA GLU A 112 11.12 20.21 -23.23
C GLU A 112 12.59 20.30 -23.69
N ASP A 113 13.54 20.04 -22.80
CA ASP A 113 14.99 20.05 -23.11
C ASP A 113 15.37 19.03 -24.19
N ARG A 114 14.62 17.94 -24.28
CA ARG A 114 14.79 16.89 -25.28
C ARG A 114 14.08 17.21 -26.60
N GLY A 115 13.23 18.24 -26.63
CA GLY A 115 12.38 18.56 -27.77
C GLY A 115 11.18 17.59 -27.95
N ASP A 116 10.84 16.82 -26.92
CA ASP A 116 9.72 15.88 -26.94
C ASP A 116 8.40 16.65 -26.67
N GLN A 117 7.47 16.62 -27.63
CA GLN A 117 6.14 17.22 -27.48
C GLN A 117 5.19 16.27 -26.75
N ILE A 118 5.38 16.11 -25.44
CA ILE A 118 4.58 15.22 -24.60
C ILE A 118 3.72 16.05 -23.65
N ASN A 119 2.40 15.96 -23.83
CA ASN A 119 1.45 16.57 -22.91
C ASN A 119 0.94 15.56 -21.92
N PHE A 120 1.02 15.89 -20.64
CA PHE A 120 0.43 15.11 -19.55
C PHE A 120 -0.20 16.03 -18.50
N THR A 121 -1.15 15.52 -17.76
CA THR A 121 -1.79 16.21 -16.64
C THR A 121 -1.08 15.85 -15.33
N PRO A 122 -0.49 16.81 -14.62
CA PRO A 122 0.09 16.56 -13.31
C PRO A 122 -1.01 16.38 -12.25
N VAL A 123 -0.79 15.42 -11.35
CA VAL A 123 -1.68 15.16 -10.22
C VAL A 123 -0.87 15.25 -8.93
N GLU A 124 -1.21 16.21 -8.06
CA GLU A 124 -0.52 16.45 -6.79
C GLU A 124 -0.96 15.45 -5.71
N ARG A 125 -0.89 14.19 -6.06
CA ARG A 125 -1.05 13.03 -5.17
C ARG A 125 -0.34 11.87 -5.82
N THR A 126 0.21 10.97 -5.01
CA THR A 126 0.78 9.73 -5.52
C THR A 126 -0.06 8.52 -5.11
N ILE A 127 0.13 7.44 -5.85
CA ILE A 127 -0.39 6.10 -5.57
C ILE A 127 0.80 5.15 -5.50
N HIS A 128 0.59 3.96 -4.93
CA HIS A 128 1.67 2.99 -4.76
C HIS A 128 2.28 2.56 -6.10
N GLU A 129 1.44 2.23 -7.06
CA GLU A 129 1.87 1.84 -8.41
C GLU A 129 0.97 2.48 -9.46
N GLY A 130 1.58 2.88 -10.56
CA GLY A 130 0.87 3.37 -11.73
C GLY A 130 0.26 2.23 -12.54
N PHE A 131 -0.72 2.57 -13.36
CA PHE A 131 -1.41 1.61 -14.22
C PHE A 131 -1.94 2.27 -15.49
N VAL A 132 -2.29 1.43 -16.45
CA VAL A 132 -3.00 1.82 -17.68
C VAL A 132 -4.39 1.19 -17.65
N ASP A 133 -5.44 2.00 -17.80
CA ASP A 133 -6.81 1.53 -18.02
C ASP A 133 -7.10 1.52 -19.52
N ASN A 134 -7.23 0.32 -20.08
CA ASN A 134 -7.44 0.14 -21.51
C ASN A 134 -8.89 0.42 -21.95
N THR A 135 -9.83 0.40 -21.02
CA THR A 135 -11.23 0.70 -21.31
C THR A 135 -11.48 2.19 -21.36
N LEU A 136 -10.96 2.92 -20.38
CA LEU A 136 -11.07 4.38 -20.28
C LEU A 136 -9.99 5.11 -21.07
N ARG A 137 -8.99 4.41 -21.57
CA ARG A 137 -7.79 4.95 -22.24
C ARG A 137 -7.08 5.98 -21.38
N LEU A 138 -6.79 5.59 -20.14
CA LEU A 138 -6.09 6.41 -19.17
C LEU A 138 -4.77 5.75 -18.80
N CYS A 139 -3.70 6.54 -18.82
CA CYS A 139 -2.42 6.17 -18.24
C CYS A 139 -2.24 6.98 -16.96
N ILE A 140 -2.19 6.32 -15.82
CA ILE A 140 -1.94 6.92 -14.52
C ILE A 140 -0.58 6.43 -14.05
N PHE A 141 0.44 7.25 -14.28
CA PHE A 141 1.83 6.92 -13.97
C PHE A 141 2.30 7.62 -12.71
N THR A 142 3.29 7.06 -12.06
CA THR A 142 3.88 7.64 -10.85
C THR A 142 5.30 8.11 -11.11
N ASP A 143 5.66 9.26 -10.57
CA ASP A 143 7.00 9.83 -10.73
C ASP A 143 8.08 8.92 -10.14
N HIS A 144 7.80 8.26 -9.02
CA HIS A 144 8.78 7.37 -8.40
C HIS A 144 9.10 6.16 -9.27
N GLN A 145 8.11 5.58 -9.98
CA GLN A 145 8.39 4.48 -10.92
C GLN A 145 9.11 4.97 -12.20
N LEU A 146 8.79 6.20 -12.69
CA LEU A 146 9.52 6.80 -13.82
C LEU A 146 11.00 7.01 -13.49
N PHE A 147 11.31 7.39 -12.25
CA PHE A 147 12.68 7.59 -11.76
C PHE A 147 13.28 6.37 -11.08
N ASP A 148 12.62 5.20 -11.13
CA ASP A 148 13.05 3.96 -10.49
C ASP A 148 13.41 4.19 -9.00
N ARG A 149 12.47 4.78 -8.26
CA ARG A 149 12.58 5.07 -6.83
C ARG A 149 11.52 4.28 -6.06
N PHE A 150 11.83 3.93 -4.83
CA PHE A 150 10.85 3.31 -3.95
C PHE A 150 9.78 4.32 -3.54
N HIS A 151 8.53 3.87 -3.48
CA HIS A 151 7.44 4.67 -2.94
C HIS A 151 7.62 4.82 -1.43
N LYS A 152 7.79 6.06 -0.96
CA LYS A 152 7.82 6.35 0.47
C LYS A 152 6.40 6.58 0.96
N TYR A 153 5.91 5.72 1.84
CA TYR A 153 4.65 5.94 2.55
C TYR A 153 4.82 7.07 3.56
N ASN A 154 4.28 8.24 3.25
CA ASN A 154 4.09 9.28 4.25
C ASN A 154 2.80 8.98 5.01
N LEU A 155 2.89 8.31 6.14
CA LEU A 155 1.80 8.23 7.10
C LEU A 155 1.54 9.65 7.62
N LYS A 156 0.59 10.34 7.01
CA LYS A 156 0.09 11.65 7.49
C LYS A 156 -0.82 11.40 8.70
N SER A 157 -0.31 10.82 9.78
CA SER A 157 -0.99 10.89 11.06
C SER A 157 -0.54 12.21 11.72
N ASP A 158 -1.49 12.99 12.21
CA ASP A 158 -1.19 14.20 12.97
C ASP A 158 -0.34 13.90 14.22
N LYS A 159 -0.38 12.66 14.72
CA LYS A 159 0.52 12.14 15.75
C LYS A 159 1.97 12.00 15.28
N ALA A 160 2.23 11.68 14.02
CA ALA A 160 3.59 11.60 13.48
C ALA A 160 4.19 13.00 13.23
N ARG A 161 3.37 14.04 13.07
CA ARG A 161 3.83 15.43 12.95
C ARG A 161 4.23 16.06 14.28
N SER A 162 3.60 15.65 15.38
CA SER A 162 3.94 16.13 16.73
C SER A 162 5.05 15.34 17.40
N GLY A 163 5.43 14.20 16.86
CA GLY A 163 6.43 13.29 17.39
C GLY A 163 7.74 13.35 16.62
N LYS A 164 8.55 14.37 16.87
CA LYS A 164 9.97 14.10 17.01
C LYS A 164 10.13 13.26 18.29
N VAL A 165 9.80 11.98 18.20
CA VAL A 165 10.33 11.00 19.13
C VAL A 165 11.79 10.79 18.71
N ALA A 166 12.61 11.79 18.97
CA ALA A 166 14.03 11.58 19.09
C ALA A 166 14.15 10.67 20.32
N LEU A 167 14.34 9.36 20.08
CA LEU A 167 14.74 8.44 21.12
C LEU A 167 15.91 9.09 21.86
N SER A 168 15.75 9.32 23.15
CA SER A 168 16.83 9.84 23.96
C SER A 168 17.95 8.80 23.95
N LEU A 169 19.21 9.25 24.09
CA LEU A 169 20.35 8.34 24.24
C LEU A 169 20.13 7.27 25.34
N LYS A 170 19.30 7.60 26.34
CA LYS A 170 18.94 6.73 27.43
C LYS A 170 17.99 5.60 26.98
N GLU A 171 17.08 5.87 26.05
CA GLU A 171 16.18 4.87 25.46
C GLU A 171 16.91 4.01 24.43
N LEU A 172 17.85 4.58 23.66
CA LEU A 172 18.73 3.82 22.76
C LEU A 172 19.59 2.79 23.51
N ASN A 173 20.06 3.12 24.71
CA ASN A 173 20.87 2.22 25.53
C ASN A 173 20.05 1.09 26.19
N GLN A 174 18.73 1.08 26.05
CA GLN A 174 17.87 -0.01 26.55
C GLN A 174 17.72 -1.14 25.54
N PHE A 175 18.08 -0.92 24.27
CA PHE A 175 18.03 -1.97 23.27
C PHE A 175 19.14 -2.98 23.45
N THR A 176 18.76 -4.24 23.33
CA THR A 176 19.67 -5.39 23.39
C THR A 176 19.78 -6.05 22.02
N PRO A 177 20.91 -6.73 21.71
CA PRO A 177 20.98 -7.53 20.49
C PRO A 177 19.85 -8.56 20.42
N GLY A 178 19.01 -8.46 19.39
CA GLY A 178 17.81 -9.29 19.21
C GLY A 178 16.50 -8.49 19.25
N ASP A 179 16.52 -7.23 19.69
CA ASP A 179 15.34 -6.38 19.65
C ASP A 179 15.01 -5.97 18.21
N TYR A 180 13.72 -5.99 17.88
CA TYR A 180 13.24 -5.53 16.58
C TYR A 180 13.11 -4.01 16.58
N VAL A 181 13.73 -3.39 15.58
CA VAL A 181 13.66 -1.95 15.37
C VAL A 181 13.23 -1.65 13.94
N VAL A 182 12.52 -0.55 13.75
CA VAL A 182 12.11 -0.07 12.42
C VAL A 182 12.95 1.16 12.07
N HIS A 183 13.73 1.07 11.01
CA HIS A 183 14.47 2.21 10.49
C HIS A 183 13.51 3.14 9.72
N THR A 184 13.57 4.44 9.99
CA THR A 184 12.64 5.42 9.39
C THR A 184 12.71 5.49 7.86
N ASP A 185 13.86 5.19 7.28
CA ASP A 185 14.10 5.28 5.84
C ASP A 185 14.17 3.93 5.13
N HIS A 186 14.44 2.85 5.85
CA HIS A 186 14.66 1.52 5.27
C HIS A 186 13.63 0.47 5.72
N GLY A 187 12.80 0.79 6.71
CA GLY A 187 11.86 -0.18 7.28
C GLY A 187 12.52 -1.23 8.18
N ILE A 188 11.96 -2.43 8.22
CA ILE A 188 12.46 -3.59 8.98
C ILE A 188 13.46 -4.34 8.13
#